data_230c2fa9b03f35f48f3039481b348a85
#
_entry.id   230c2fa9b03f35f48f3039481b348a85
#
_cell.length_a   1.000
_cell.length_b   1.000
_cell.length_c   1.000
_cell.angle_alpha   90.00
_cell.angle_beta   90.00
_cell.angle_gamma   90.00
#
_symmetry.space_group_name_H-M   'P 1'
#
loop_
_entity.id
_entity.type
_entity.pdbx_description
1 polymer ?
#
loop_
_entity_poly.entity_id
_entity_poly.type
_entity_poly.pdbx_seq_one_letter_code
_entity_poly.pdbx_strand_id
1 'polypeptide(L)'
;EKPACGPKDAIVKPLAVAICTSDVHTLWEGAIGERHNMILGHEACGEVVEVGSLVTDFKKGDKVLIPAITPDWDSVEAQAGYSMHSGGMLAGWKFSNFKDGVFGEFFHVNDANGNLALLPKNIDPVDACMLSDMVPTGFHGAELADVQYGDTVLVIGIGPVGLMGVAGASLRGASRILAVGTRKNCIEAAKKYGAEEFISYKNGPIDKQVLDMTNGKGVDKVIIAGGEVDTFAEAVRALKPGGKIGNVNYLGKGDYVQIPRVEWGVGMGHK
;
A
#
# COMPACT_ATOMS: atom_id res chain seq x y z
N GLU A 1 -3.41 13.79 -25.33
CA GLU A 1 -2.82 13.11 -26.51
C GLU A 1 -2.42 11.68 -26.12
N LYS A 2 -2.42 10.75 -27.09
CA LYS A 2 -1.92 9.38 -26.87
C LYS A 2 -0.42 9.46 -26.61
N PRO A 3 0.10 8.86 -25.50
CA PRO A 3 1.53 8.86 -25.21
C PRO A 3 2.34 8.08 -26.26
N ALA A 4 3.62 8.42 -26.42
CA ALA A 4 4.55 7.68 -27.29
C ALA A 4 4.93 6.35 -26.64
N CYS A 5 5.11 5.31 -27.47
CA CYS A 5 5.53 3.97 -27.06
C CYS A 5 7.03 3.80 -27.31
N GLY A 6 7.82 3.66 -26.24
CA GLY A 6 9.24 3.32 -26.34
C GLY A 6 9.49 1.83 -26.68
N PRO A 7 10.73 1.46 -27.01
CA PRO A 7 11.03 0.08 -27.42
C PRO A 7 10.70 -1.01 -26.41
N LYS A 8 10.82 -0.74 -25.11
CA LYS A 8 10.51 -1.67 -24.00
C LYS A 8 9.11 -1.49 -23.40
N ASP A 9 8.32 -0.52 -23.91
CA ASP A 9 7.13 0.01 -23.26
C ASP A 9 5.84 -0.55 -23.88
N ALA A 10 4.73 -0.27 -23.20
CA ALA A 10 3.39 -0.51 -23.73
C ALA A 10 2.50 0.72 -23.55
N ILE A 11 1.53 0.89 -24.44
CA ILE A 11 0.41 1.80 -24.27
C ILE A 11 -0.82 0.98 -23.95
N VAL A 12 -1.52 1.38 -22.91
CA VAL A 12 -2.68 0.68 -22.39
C VAL A 12 -3.89 1.59 -22.39
N LYS A 13 -5.06 1.03 -22.78
CA LYS A 13 -6.36 1.64 -22.63
C LYS A 13 -6.98 1.10 -21.34
N PRO A 14 -7.40 1.95 -20.38
CA PRO A 14 -7.98 1.46 -19.13
C PRO A 14 -9.32 0.75 -19.36
N LEU A 15 -9.53 -0.36 -18.66
CA LEU A 15 -10.80 -1.09 -18.54
C LEU A 15 -11.45 -0.81 -17.19
N ALA A 16 -10.63 -0.70 -16.14
CA ALA A 16 -11.02 -0.28 -14.80
C ALA A 16 -9.87 0.50 -14.15
N VAL A 17 -10.22 1.51 -13.37
CA VAL A 17 -9.28 2.29 -12.56
C VAL A 17 -9.86 2.49 -11.17
N ALA A 18 -9.01 2.58 -10.16
CA ALA A 18 -9.44 2.90 -8.80
C ALA A 18 -8.81 4.22 -8.32
N ILE A 19 -9.57 4.96 -7.51
CA ILE A 19 -9.08 6.19 -6.88
C ILE A 19 -8.51 5.82 -5.52
N CYS A 20 -7.23 6.08 -5.35
CA CYS A 20 -6.54 5.92 -4.07
C CYS A 20 -6.64 7.18 -3.22
N THR A 21 -6.54 7.03 -1.89
CA THR A 21 -6.45 8.18 -0.98
C THR A 21 -5.20 9.03 -1.28
N SER A 22 -4.13 8.44 -1.80
CA SER A 22 -2.93 9.18 -2.22
C SER A 22 -3.17 10.14 -3.38
N ASP A 23 -4.12 9.86 -4.30
CA ASP A 23 -4.56 10.82 -5.33
C ASP A 23 -5.22 12.04 -4.68
N VAL A 24 -6.02 11.82 -3.63
CA VAL A 24 -6.66 12.88 -2.85
C VAL A 24 -5.62 13.70 -2.10
N HIS A 25 -4.65 13.08 -1.44
CA HIS A 25 -3.55 13.77 -0.76
C HIS A 25 -2.69 14.57 -1.75
N THR A 26 -2.45 14.05 -2.95
CA THR A 26 -1.74 14.76 -4.00
C THR A 26 -2.50 16.00 -4.45
N LEU A 27 -3.80 15.87 -4.69
CA LEU A 27 -4.66 16.95 -5.20
C LEU A 27 -4.86 18.07 -4.17
N TRP A 28 -5.18 17.71 -2.92
CA TRP A 28 -5.59 18.67 -1.89
C TRP A 28 -4.45 19.11 -0.97
N GLU A 29 -3.43 18.28 -0.83
CA GLU A 29 -2.36 18.50 0.14
C GLU A 29 -1.00 18.71 -0.50
N GLY A 30 -0.84 18.43 -1.79
CA GLY A 30 0.45 18.49 -2.47
C GLY A 30 1.44 17.45 -1.94
N ALA A 31 0.96 16.24 -1.57
CA ALA A 31 1.75 15.22 -0.87
C ALA A 31 3.05 14.82 -1.59
N ILE A 32 3.05 14.83 -2.93
CA ILE A 32 4.24 14.54 -3.76
C ILE A 32 4.84 15.80 -4.40
N GLY A 33 4.56 16.96 -3.81
CA GLY A 33 4.98 18.26 -4.32
C GLY A 33 4.03 18.84 -5.36
N GLU A 34 4.34 20.07 -5.82
CA GLU A 34 3.51 20.78 -6.77
C GLU A 34 3.51 20.10 -8.14
N ARG A 35 2.33 19.91 -8.73
CA ARG A 35 2.11 19.28 -10.03
C ARG A 35 1.17 20.12 -10.88
N HIS A 36 1.53 20.31 -12.15
CA HIS A 36 0.73 21.06 -13.11
C HIS A 36 0.54 20.23 -14.38
N ASN A 37 -0.68 20.26 -14.95
CA ASN A 37 -1.02 19.60 -16.20
C ASN A 37 -0.68 18.09 -16.23
N MET A 38 -0.76 17.40 -15.09
CA MET A 38 -0.49 15.98 -14.96
C MET A 38 -1.77 15.21 -14.69
N ILE A 39 -1.97 14.10 -15.40
CA ILE A 39 -3.06 13.15 -15.15
C ILE A 39 -2.69 12.34 -13.91
N LEU A 40 -3.65 12.18 -12.98
CA LEU A 40 -3.49 11.38 -11.77
C LEU A 40 -3.87 9.90 -12.00
N GLY A 41 -3.74 9.11 -10.93
CA GLY A 41 -4.10 7.70 -10.86
C GLY A 41 -2.93 6.75 -11.09
N HIS A 42 -2.94 5.64 -10.36
CA HIS A 42 -1.87 4.63 -10.40
C HIS A 42 -2.41 3.20 -10.24
N GLU A 43 -3.73 3.03 -10.15
CA GLU A 43 -4.38 1.73 -9.98
C GLU A 43 -5.24 1.43 -11.21
N ALA A 44 -4.87 0.41 -12.00
CA ALA A 44 -5.57 0.09 -13.24
C ALA A 44 -5.50 -1.38 -13.65
N CYS A 45 -6.56 -1.80 -14.33
CA CYS A 45 -6.54 -2.87 -15.32
C CYS A 45 -6.82 -2.29 -16.69
N GLY A 46 -6.23 -2.84 -17.75
CA GLY A 46 -6.39 -2.29 -19.08
C GLY A 46 -6.20 -3.30 -20.20
N GLU A 47 -6.36 -2.81 -21.43
CA GLU A 47 -6.08 -3.54 -22.66
C GLU A 47 -4.87 -2.92 -23.35
N VAL A 48 -3.90 -3.73 -23.70
CA VAL A 48 -2.71 -3.32 -24.45
C VAL A 48 -3.14 -2.91 -25.87
N VAL A 49 -2.88 -1.66 -26.24
CA VAL A 49 -3.19 -1.14 -27.60
C VAL A 49 -1.95 -1.02 -28.49
N GLU A 50 -0.76 -0.93 -27.86
CA GLU A 50 0.52 -0.86 -28.56
C GLU A 50 1.64 -1.40 -27.67
N VAL A 51 2.63 -2.05 -28.26
CA VAL A 51 3.84 -2.52 -27.57
C VAL A 51 5.07 -2.10 -28.35
N GLY A 52 6.16 -1.83 -27.65
CA GLY A 52 7.46 -1.53 -28.23
C GLY A 52 8.12 -2.76 -28.85
N SER A 53 9.11 -2.52 -29.71
CA SER A 53 9.78 -3.57 -30.51
C SER A 53 10.56 -4.61 -29.69
N LEU A 54 10.87 -4.35 -28.43
CA LEU A 54 11.57 -5.24 -27.50
C LEU A 54 10.65 -5.92 -26.50
N VAL A 55 9.34 -5.66 -26.55
CA VAL A 55 8.35 -6.34 -25.71
C VAL A 55 8.05 -7.71 -26.30
N THR A 56 8.27 -8.76 -25.49
CA THR A 56 8.12 -10.18 -25.92
C THR A 56 6.94 -10.88 -25.29
N ASP A 57 6.52 -10.46 -24.09
CA ASP A 57 5.59 -11.20 -23.25
C ASP A 57 4.14 -10.75 -23.42
N PHE A 58 3.95 -9.61 -24.10
CA PHE A 58 2.63 -9.00 -24.31
C PHE A 58 2.44 -8.58 -25.76
N LYS A 59 1.17 -8.54 -26.20
CA LYS A 59 0.75 -8.08 -27.52
C LYS A 59 -0.51 -7.25 -27.45
N LYS A 60 -0.78 -6.51 -28.51
CA LYS A 60 -2.06 -5.78 -28.67
C LYS A 60 -3.27 -6.69 -28.45
N GLY A 61 -4.22 -6.24 -27.66
CA GLY A 61 -5.45 -6.93 -27.27
C GLY A 61 -5.33 -7.75 -25.99
N ASP A 62 -4.14 -7.90 -25.41
CA ASP A 62 -4.00 -8.55 -24.12
C ASP A 62 -4.60 -7.69 -23.01
N LYS A 63 -5.39 -8.32 -22.14
CA LYS A 63 -5.87 -7.68 -20.92
C LYS A 63 -4.85 -7.86 -19.82
N VAL A 64 -4.52 -6.76 -19.16
CA VAL A 64 -3.40 -6.71 -18.21
C VAL A 64 -3.79 -5.98 -16.91
N LEU A 65 -3.14 -6.40 -15.83
CA LEU A 65 -3.06 -5.68 -14.58
C LEU A 65 -1.79 -4.80 -14.61
N ILE A 66 -1.90 -3.59 -14.13
CA ILE A 66 -0.82 -2.62 -14.05
C ILE A 66 -0.52 -2.32 -12.59
N PRO A 67 0.67 -2.63 -12.06
CA PRO A 67 1.02 -2.31 -10.68
C PRO A 67 1.25 -0.80 -10.52
N ALA A 68 0.94 -0.29 -9.33
CA ALA A 68 1.17 1.12 -8.98
C ALA A 68 2.66 1.50 -9.06
N ILE A 69 3.53 0.56 -8.72
CA ILE A 69 4.98 0.72 -8.78
C ILE A 69 5.49 0.08 -10.09
N THR A 70 6.09 0.90 -10.96
CA THR A 70 6.62 0.47 -12.26
C THR A 70 8.11 0.82 -12.36
N PRO A 71 8.98 0.06 -11.68
CA PRO A 71 10.42 0.34 -11.64
C PRO A 71 11.08 0.17 -13.02
N ASP A 72 12.29 0.68 -13.12
CA ASP A 72 13.28 0.21 -14.08
C ASP A 72 13.94 -1.03 -13.47
N TRP A 73 13.68 -2.19 -14.05
CA TRP A 73 14.18 -3.45 -13.53
C TRP A 73 15.70 -3.63 -13.72
N ASP A 74 16.34 -2.82 -14.59
CA ASP A 74 17.79 -2.79 -14.76
C ASP A 74 18.49 -1.93 -13.69
N SER A 75 17.73 -1.21 -12.82
CA SER A 75 18.30 -0.39 -11.76
C SER A 75 18.88 -1.21 -10.62
N VAL A 76 19.92 -0.68 -9.98
CA VAL A 76 20.60 -1.35 -8.85
C VAL A 76 19.63 -1.58 -7.68
N GLU A 77 18.77 -0.61 -7.41
CA GLU A 77 17.78 -0.68 -6.34
C GLU A 77 16.77 -1.82 -6.59
N ALA A 78 16.24 -1.93 -7.82
CA ALA A 78 15.29 -2.98 -8.17
C ALA A 78 15.94 -4.37 -8.07
N GLN A 79 17.17 -4.53 -8.57
CA GLN A 79 17.92 -5.79 -8.48
C GLN A 79 18.28 -6.16 -7.02
N ALA A 80 18.43 -5.17 -6.14
CA ALA A 80 18.64 -5.39 -4.71
C ALA A 80 17.35 -5.65 -3.92
N GLY A 81 16.17 -5.68 -4.57
CA GLY A 81 14.88 -5.91 -3.93
C GLY A 81 14.15 -4.64 -3.46
N TYR A 82 14.65 -3.46 -3.79
CA TYR A 82 14.06 -2.16 -3.42
C TYR A 82 13.43 -1.48 -4.63
N SER A 83 12.58 -2.19 -5.37
CA SER A 83 12.00 -1.72 -6.64
C SER A 83 11.23 -0.40 -6.53
N MET A 84 10.60 -0.11 -5.37
CA MET A 84 9.94 1.17 -5.10
C MET A 84 10.90 2.37 -5.14
N HIS A 85 12.19 2.15 -4.96
CA HIS A 85 13.24 3.18 -4.97
C HIS A 85 14.07 3.20 -6.26
N SER A 86 13.64 2.51 -7.31
CA SER A 86 14.32 2.46 -8.60
C SER A 86 14.56 3.87 -9.17
N GLY A 87 15.83 4.30 -9.16
CA GLY A 87 16.25 5.64 -9.57
C GLY A 87 16.17 6.73 -8.50
N GLY A 88 15.99 6.35 -7.23
CA GLY A 88 15.95 7.25 -6.06
C GLY A 88 14.76 7.00 -5.14
N MET A 89 14.65 7.82 -4.09
CA MET A 89 13.58 7.67 -3.08
C MET A 89 12.20 7.74 -3.74
N LEU A 90 11.44 6.64 -3.66
CA LEU A 90 10.11 6.43 -4.23
C LEU A 90 10.01 6.62 -5.76
N ALA A 91 11.13 6.65 -6.49
CA ALA A 91 11.14 6.91 -7.93
C ALA A 91 10.61 5.74 -8.78
N GLY A 92 10.43 4.56 -8.20
CA GLY A 92 9.69 3.45 -8.80
C GLY A 92 8.18 3.71 -8.93
N TRP A 93 7.63 4.60 -8.10
CA TRP A 93 6.27 5.11 -8.25
C TRP A 93 6.26 6.23 -9.29
N LYS A 94 6.10 5.86 -10.55
CA LYS A 94 6.20 6.79 -11.68
C LYS A 94 4.89 7.49 -12.03
N PHE A 95 3.76 6.78 -11.96
CA PHE A 95 2.44 7.35 -12.25
C PHE A 95 2.10 8.50 -11.30
N SER A 96 1.57 9.58 -11.84
CA SER A 96 1.23 10.81 -11.10
C SER A 96 2.43 11.51 -10.44
N ASN A 97 3.62 10.93 -10.50
CA ASN A 97 4.84 11.46 -9.88
C ASN A 97 5.84 11.96 -10.91
N PHE A 98 6.24 11.13 -11.87
CA PHE A 98 7.22 11.47 -12.92
C PHE A 98 6.62 11.43 -14.32
N LYS A 99 5.44 10.85 -14.49
CA LYS A 99 4.69 10.79 -15.76
C LYS A 99 3.20 10.80 -15.47
N ASP A 100 2.39 11.02 -16.51
CA ASP A 100 0.94 10.92 -16.44
C ASP A 100 0.49 9.58 -15.87
N GLY A 101 -0.55 9.65 -15.03
CA GLY A 101 -1.19 8.50 -14.42
C GLY A 101 -2.24 7.84 -15.31
N VAL A 102 -3.02 6.94 -14.70
CA VAL A 102 -3.92 6.03 -15.41
C VAL A 102 -5.33 6.59 -15.66
N PHE A 103 -5.68 7.80 -15.19
CA PHE A 103 -7.02 8.39 -15.38
C PHE A 103 -7.21 9.07 -16.74
N GLY A 104 -6.49 8.63 -17.76
CA GLY A 104 -6.62 9.07 -19.14
C GLY A 104 -7.22 8.01 -20.05
N GLU A 105 -7.54 8.38 -21.30
CA GLU A 105 -8.02 7.41 -22.31
C GLU A 105 -6.96 6.38 -22.69
N PHE A 106 -5.69 6.76 -22.58
CA PHE A 106 -4.50 5.94 -22.77
C PHE A 106 -3.44 6.36 -21.77
N PHE A 107 -2.65 5.39 -21.30
CA PHE A 107 -1.51 5.67 -20.45
C PHE A 107 -0.31 4.79 -20.85
N HIS A 108 0.87 5.24 -20.50
CA HIS A 108 2.14 4.62 -20.83
C HIS A 108 2.66 3.77 -19.67
N VAL A 109 3.06 2.54 -19.98
CA VAL A 109 3.76 1.65 -19.04
C VAL A 109 5.16 1.40 -19.53
N ASN A 110 6.17 1.80 -18.76
CA ASN A 110 7.57 1.53 -19.04
C ASN A 110 7.91 0.07 -18.73
N ASP A 111 8.93 -0.48 -19.42
CA ASP A 111 9.45 -1.83 -19.18
C ASP A 111 8.34 -2.89 -19.07
N ALA A 112 7.49 -2.95 -20.09
CA ALA A 112 6.23 -3.70 -20.09
C ALA A 112 6.38 -5.16 -19.67
N ASN A 113 7.46 -5.86 -20.08
CA ASN A 113 7.69 -7.25 -19.69
C ASN A 113 7.82 -7.45 -18.18
N GLY A 114 8.34 -6.46 -17.46
CA GLY A 114 8.48 -6.50 -15.99
C GLY A 114 7.36 -5.81 -15.21
N ASN A 115 6.57 -4.95 -15.89
CA ASN A 115 5.60 -4.07 -15.24
C ASN A 115 4.14 -4.33 -15.66
N LEU A 116 3.87 -5.42 -16.33
CA LEU A 116 2.52 -5.88 -16.64
C LEU A 116 2.33 -7.33 -16.18
N ALA A 117 1.09 -7.69 -15.89
CA ALA A 117 0.68 -9.07 -15.67
C ALA A 117 -0.57 -9.37 -16.50
N LEU A 118 -0.62 -10.54 -17.15
CA LEU A 118 -1.82 -10.97 -17.87
C LEU A 118 -2.98 -11.14 -16.89
N LEU A 119 -4.11 -10.55 -17.23
CA LEU A 119 -5.33 -10.71 -16.45
C LEU A 119 -5.96 -12.07 -16.77
N PRO A 120 -6.18 -12.94 -15.77
CA PRO A 120 -6.89 -14.20 -15.97
C PRO A 120 -8.29 -13.97 -16.52
N LYS A 121 -8.73 -14.81 -17.47
CA LYS A 121 -10.02 -14.64 -18.16
C LYS A 121 -11.26 -14.72 -17.26
N ASN A 122 -11.12 -15.35 -16.11
CA ASN A 122 -12.19 -15.57 -15.14
C ASN A 122 -12.26 -14.47 -14.06
N ILE A 123 -11.43 -13.43 -14.15
CA ILE A 123 -11.45 -12.31 -13.20
C ILE A 123 -11.97 -11.07 -13.92
N ASP A 124 -12.96 -10.42 -13.32
CA ASP A 124 -13.46 -9.14 -13.81
C ASP A 124 -12.41 -8.04 -13.63
N PRO A 125 -12.17 -7.16 -14.62
CA PRO A 125 -11.22 -6.05 -14.47
C PRO A 125 -11.50 -5.12 -13.28
N VAL A 126 -12.75 -4.96 -12.87
CA VAL A 126 -13.13 -4.13 -11.72
C VAL A 126 -12.62 -4.77 -10.42
N ASP A 127 -12.80 -6.08 -10.26
CA ASP A 127 -12.29 -6.80 -9.08
C ASP A 127 -10.77 -6.87 -9.11
N ALA A 128 -10.19 -7.13 -10.29
CA ALA A 128 -8.76 -7.23 -10.46
C ALA A 128 -8.02 -5.92 -10.21
N CYS A 129 -8.67 -4.77 -10.42
CA CYS A 129 -8.06 -3.46 -10.21
C CYS A 129 -7.53 -3.28 -8.75
N MET A 130 -8.14 -3.95 -7.78
CA MET A 130 -7.68 -3.95 -6.38
C MET A 130 -6.28 -4.59 -6.21
N LEU A 131 -5.87 -5.44 -7.16
CA LEU A 131 -4.57 -6.12 -7.14
C LEU A 131 -3.43 -5.21 -7.63
N SER A 132 -3.75 -4.04 -8.17
CA SER A 132 -2.72 -3.10 -8.66
C SER A 132 -1.97 -2.39 -7.54
N ASP A 133 -2.62 -2.14 -6.39
CA ASP A 133 -2.04 -1.46 -5.23
C ASP A 133 -2.56 -2.01 -3.90
N MET A 134 -3.87 -1.85 -3.62
CA MET A 134 -4.44 -2.04 -2.28
C MET A 134 -4.14 -3.42 -1.68
N VAL A 135 -4.23 -4.48 -2.47
CA VAL A 135 -3.96 -5.85 -2.01
C VAL A 135 -2.48 -6.04 -1.72
N PRO A 136 -1.54 -5.82 -2.67
CA PRO A 136 -0.12 -6.01 -2.39
C PRO A 136 0.40 -5.07 -1.30
N THR A 137 -0.06 -3.83 -1.24
CA THR A 137 0.32 -2.87 -0.20
C THR A 137 -0.11 -3.32 1.20
N GLY A 138 -1.33 -3.81 1.35
CA GLY A 138 -1.79 -4.36 2.64
C GLY A 138 -1.02 -5.61 3.07
N PHE A 139 -0.76 -6.52 2.16
CA PHE A 139 0.06 -7.72 2.41
C PHE A 139 1.50 -7.34 2.76
N HIS A 140 2.08 -6.35 2.05
CA HIS A 140 3.41 -5.83 2.35
C HIS A 140 3.48 -5.21 3.75
N GLY A 141 2.41 -4.56 4.24
CA GLY A 141 2.33 -4.10 5.62
C GLY A 141 2.51 -5.23 6.64
N ALA A 142 1.91 -6.40 6.40
CA ALA A 142 2.09 -7.58 7.24
C ALA A 142 3.51 -8.17 7.13
N GLU A 143 4.13 -8.07 5.94
CA GLU A 143 5.52 -8.47 5.71
C GLU A 143 6.50 -7.54 6.43
N LEU A 144 6.35 -6.23 6.29
CA LEU A 144 7.18 -5.22 6.97
C LEU A 144 7.10 -5.35 8.50
N ALA A 145 5.92 -5.62 9.04
CA ALA A 145 5.74 -5.91 10.46
C ALA A 145 6.34 -7.27 10.86
N ASP A 146 6.76 -8.08 9.89
CA ASP A 146 7.28 -9.44 10.11
C ASP A 146 6.32 -10.29 10.96
N VAL A 147 5.05 -10.32 10.57
CA VAL A 147 4.02 -11.11 11.27
C VAL A 147 4.36 -12.59 11.21
N GLN A 148 4.35 -13.25 12.37
CA GLN A 148 4.67 -14.65 12.55
C GLN A 148 3.51 -15.43 13.19
N TYR A 149 3.60 -16.75 13.16
CA TYR A 149 2.63 -17.64 13.84
C TYR A 149 2.50 -17.29 15.32
N GLY A 150 1.25 -17.13 15.77
CA GLY A 150 0.93 -16.89 17.18
C GLY A 150 0.98 -15.43 17.59
N ASP A 151 1.41 -14.49 16.72
CA ASP A 151 1.47 -13.07 17.04
C ASP A 151 0.08 -12.49 17.33
N THR A 152 0.03 -11.54 18.26
CA THR A 152 -1.06 -10.57 18.41
C THR A 152 -0.75 -9.36 17.55
N VAL A 153 -1.60 -9.05 16.58
CA VAL A 153 -1.40 -7.99 15.59
C VAL A 153 -2.43 -6.88 15.77
N LEU A 154 -1.98 -5.63 15.77
CA LEU A 154 -2.83 -4.46 15.67
C LEU A 154 -2.78 -3.89 14.25
N VAL A 155 -3.93 -3.75 13.60
CA VAL A 155 -4.05 -3.08 12.30
C VAL A 155 -4.74 -1.73 12.50
N ILE A 156 -4.01 -0.64 12.28
CA ILE A 156 -4.53 0.72 12.43
C ILE A 156 -5.02 1.24 11.09
N GLY A 157 -6.33 1.50 11.00
CA GLY A 157 -6.99 1.94 9.77
C GLY A 157 -7.44 0.77 8.90
N ILE A 158 -8.71 0.37 8.99
CA ILE A 158 -9.32 -0.67 8.17
C ILE A 158 -10.08 -0.09 6.96
N GLY A 159 -9.38 0.76 6.19
CA GLY A 159 -9.72 1.06 4.80
C GLY A 159 -9.32 -0.10 3.89
N PRO A 160 -9.38 0.07 2.55
CA PRO A 160 -9.04 -1.02 1.61
C PRO A 160 -7.67 -1.66 1.87
N VAL A 161 -6.63 -0.85 2.03
CA VAL A 161 -5.26 -1.33 2.35
C VAL A 161 -5.22 -2.06 3.70
N GLY A 162 -5.82 -1.48 4.75
CA GLY A 162 -5.82 -2.10 6.06
C GLY A 162 -6.64 -3.38 6.15
N LEU A 163 -7.71 -3.52 5.37
CA LEU A 163 -8.44 -4.79 5.23
C LEU A 163 -7.53 -5.89 4.67
N MET A 164 -6.68 -5.54 3.70
CA MET A 164 -5.69 -6.47 3.16
C MET A 164 -4.52 -6.70 4.13
N GLY A 165 -4.20 -5.72 4.99
CA GLY A 165 -3.30 -5.92 6.13
C GLY A 165 -3.83 -6.94 7.13
N VAL A 166 -5.15 -6.90 7.44
CA VAL A 166 -5.83 -7.94 8.25
C VAL A 166 -5.73 -9.31 7.57
N ALA A 167 -6.07 -9.40 6.28
CA ALA A 167 -5.98 -10.64 5.52
C ALA A 167 -4.54 -11.19 5.49
N GLY A 168 -3.55 -10.34 5.25
CA GLY A 168 -2.14 -10.70 5.24
C GLY A 168 -1.67 -11.22 6.61
N ALA A 169 -2.05 -10.55 7.70
CA ALA A 169 -1.74 -10.98 9.06
C ALA A 169 -2.37 -12.35 9.38
N SER A 170 -3.64 -12.53 9.00
CA SER A 170 -4.35 -13.83 9.18
C SER A 170 -3.67 -14.95 8.42
N LEU A 171 -3.34 -14.75 7.14
CA LEU A 171 -2.65 -15.74 6.30
C LEU A 171 -1.24 -16.08 6.79
N ARG A 172 -0.56 -15.16 7.47
CA ARG A 172 0.75 -15.37 8.10
C ARG A 172 0.66 -16.04 9.48
N GLY A 173 -0.55 -16.34 9.93
CA GLY A 173 -0.79 -17.12 11.15
C GLY A 173 -0.87 -16.32 12.45
N ALA A 174 -1.22 -15.04 12.38
CA ALA A 174 -1.54 -14.27 13.59
C ALA A 174 -2.62 -15.00 14.41
N SER A 175 -2.41 -15.11 15.72
CA SER A 175 -3.35 -15.78 16.61
C SER A 175 -4.48 -14.87 17.09
N ARG A 176 -4.27 -13.55 17.00
CA ARG A 176 -5.22 -12.53 17.44
C ARG A 176 -5.01 -11.26 16.62
N ILE A 177 -6.07 -10.70 16.05
CA ILE A 177 -6.00 -9.49 15.25
C ILE A 177 -6.98 -8.46 15.80
N LEU A 178 -6.43 -7.34 16.30
CA LEU A 178 -7.16 -6.15 16.70
C LEU A 178 -7.18 -5.16 15.53
N ALA A 179 -8.34 -4.62 15.21
CA ALA A 179 -8.52 -3.72 14.07
C ALA A 179 -9.09 -2.37 14.49
N VAL A 180 -8.44 -1.28 14.07
CA VAL A 180 -8.87 0.09 14.40
C VAL A 180 -9.68 0.66 13.25
N GLY A 181 -10.95 0.99 13.53
CA GLY A 181 -11.84 1.64 12.57
C GLY A 181 -13.26 1.74 13.07
N THR A 182 -14.07 2.58 12.41
CA THR A 182 -15.43 2.90 12.89
C THR A 182 -16.52 2.69 11.84
N ARG A 183 -16.16 2.51 10.55
CA ARG A 183 -17.14 2.29 9.49
C ARG A 183 -17.67 0.85 9.54
N LYS A 184 -18.98 0.69 9.64
CA LYS A 184 -19.66 -0.61 9.79
C LYS A 184 -19.29 -1.61 8.69
N ASN A 185 -19.33 -1.19 7.43
CA ASN A 185 -18.96 -2.04 6.30
C ASN A 185 -17.49 -2.53 6.35
N CYS A 186 -16.57 -1.68 6.79
CA CYS A 186 -15.17 -2.06 6.96
C CYS A 186 -14.99 -3.05 8.12
N ILE A 187 -15.71 -2.87 9.22
CA ILE A 187 -15.71 -3.79 10.36
C ILE A 187 -16.21 -5.18 9.92
N GLU A 188 -17.33 -5.23 9.19
CA GLU A 188 -17.89 -6.49 8.68
C GLU A 188 -16.94 -7.19 7.68
N ALA A 189 -16.23 -6.43 6.85
CA ALA A 189 -15.22 -6.97 5.96
C ALA A 189 -13.99 -7.49 6.75
N ALA A 190 -13.50 -6.73 7.73
CA ALA A 190 -12.36 -7.11 8.55
C ALA A 190 -12.62 -8.41 9.33
N LYS A 191 -13.85 -8.62 9.83
CA LYS A 191 -14.28 -9.90 10.45
C LYS A 191 -14.11 -11.08 9.50
N LYS A 192 -14.52 -10.92 8.24
CA LYS A 192 -14.38 -11.98 7.22
C LYS A 192 -12.92 -12.31 6.92
N TYR A 193 -12.01 -11.35 7.10
CA TYR A 193 -10.58 -11.51 6.89
C TYR A 193 -9.82 -11.97 8.14
N GLY A 194 -10.49 -12.11 9.28
CA GLY A 194 -9.92 -12.70 10.49
C GLY A 194 -9.68 -11.74 11.65
N ALA A 195 -10.15 -10.48 11.59
CA ALA A 195 -10.12 -9.61 12.75
C ALA A 195 -11.26 -9.97 13.73
N GLU A 196 -10.92 -10.12 15.00
CA GLU A 196 -11.87 -10.54 16.04
C GLU A 196 -12.29 -9.38 16.93
N GLU A 197 -11.41 -8.40 17.13
CA GLU A 197 -11.61 -7.30 18.07
C GLU A 197 -11.45 -5.95 17.38
N PHE A 198 -12.27 -4.99 17.81
CA PHE A 198 -12.38 -3.69 17.14
C PHE A 198 -12.19 -2.54 18.11
N ILE A 199 -11.34 -1.60 17.74
CA ILE A 199 -11.00 -0.40 18.48
C ILE A 199 -11.55 0.82 17.73
N SER A 200 -12.20 1.71 18.47
CA SER A 200 -12.66 3.00 17.92
C SER A 200 -11.75 4.12 18.40
N TYR A 201 -11.11 4.81 17.46
CA TYR A 201 -10.35 6.03 17.76
C TYR A 201 -11.21 7.17 18.32
N LYS A 202 -12.54 7.05 18.23
CA LYS A 202 -13.49 8.01 18.83
C LYS A 202 -13.64 7.82 20.34
N ASN A 203 -13.24 6.68 20.86
CA ASN A 203 -13.35 6.35 22.30
C ASN A 203 -12.07 6.73 23.09
N GLY A 204 -11.11 7.39 22.45
CA GLY A 204 -9.86 7.82 23.06
C GLY A 204 -8.62 7.22 22.40
N PRO A 205 -7.44 7.41 22.99
CA PRO A 205 -6.16 6.97 22.43
C PRO A 205 -6.15 5.46 22.16
N ILE A 206 -5.63 5.09 21.00
CA ILE A 206 -5.58 3.69 20.53
C ILE A 206 -4.69 2.83 21.44
N ASP A 207 -3.51 3.35 21.80
CA ASP A 207 -2.54 2.67 22.66
C ASP A 207 -3.14 2.29 24.03
N LYS A 208 -3.92 3.18 24.64
CA LYS A 208 -4.59 2.88 25.92
C LYS A 208 -5.61 1.76 25.79
N GLN A 209 -6.45 1.82 24.75
CA GLN A 209 -7.43 0.77 24.50
C GLN A 209 -6.75 -0.58 24.25
N VAL A 210 -5.64 -0.61 23.48
CA VAL A 210 -4.84 -1.83 23.25
C VAL A 210 -4.27 -2.37 24.55
N LEU A 211 -3.67 -1.52 25.38
CA LEU A 211 -3.09 -1.94 26.67
C LEU A 211 -4.17 -2.52 27.60
N ASP A 212 -5.35 -1.91 27.65
CA ASP A 212 -6.48 -2.43 28.44
C ASP A 212 -6.91 -3.83 27.93
N MET A 213 -7.04 -4.01 26.61
CA MET A 213 -7.42 -5.28 26.00
C MET A 213 -6.36 -6.38 26.11
N THR A 214 -5.11 -6.00 26.37
CA THR A 214 -3.96 -6.91 26.48
C THR A 214 -3.40 -7.02 27.90
N ASN A 215 -4.15 -6.58 28.92
CA ASN A 215 -3.72 -6.54 30.33
C ASN A 215 -2.35 -5.85 30.52
N GLY A 216 -2.13 -4.73 29.86
CA GLY A 216 -0.91 -3.95 29.91
C GLY A 216 0.27 -4.49 29.08
N LYS A 217 0.12 -5.63 28.40
CA LYS A 217 1.22 -6.30 27.68
C LYS A 217 1.53 -5.68 26.30
N GLY A 218 0.53 -5.08 25.65
CA GLY A 218 0.64 -4.63 24.28
C GLY A 218 0.57 -5.76 23.24
N VAL A 219 0.89 -5.44 21.99
CA VAL A 219 0.83 -6.34 20.82
C VAL A 219 2.22 -6.67 20.29
N ASP A 220 2.36 -7.77 19.57
CA ASP A 220 3.63 -8.20 18.98
C ASP A 220 3.96 -7.39 17.72
N LYS A 221 2.95 -7.05 16.93
CA LYS A 221 3.11 -6.37 15.65
C LYS A 221 2.04 -5.30 15.47
N VAL A 222 2.42 -4.21 14.78
CA VAL A 222 1.49 -3.17 14.35
C VAL A 222 1.62 -2.96 12.84
N ILE A 223 0.49 -2.92 12.14
CA ILE A 223 0.39 -2.51 10.74
C ILE A 223 -0.32 -1.17 10.72
N ILE A 224 0.34 -0.12 10.22
CA ILE A 224 -0.25 1.21 10.07
C ILE A 224 -0.69 1.38 8.62
N ALA A 225 -2.00 1.39 8.40
CA ALA A 225 -2.63 1.56 7.08
C ALA A 225 -3.65 2.72 7.07
N GLY A 226 -3.58 3.59 8.06
CA GLY A 226 -4.41 4.80 8.20
C GLY A 226 -4.04 5.58 9.45
N GLY A 227 -4.59 6.78 9.55
CA GLY A 227 -4.29 7.72 10.64
C GLY A 227 -3.35 8.84 10.22
N GLU A 228 -3.02 9.70 11.16
CA GLU A 228 -2.20 10.90 11.01
C GLU A 228 -0.83 10.71 11.69
N VAL A 229 -0.02 11.78 11.75
CA VAL A 229 1.34 11.76 12.33
C VAL A 229 1.40 11.20 13.76
N ASP A 230 0.38 11.45 14.59
CA ASP A 230 0.31 10.98 15.98
C ASP A 230 0.10 9.46 16.10
N THR A 231 -0.42 8.84 15.05
CA THR A 231 -0.68 7.40 15.00
C THR A 231 0.59 6.58 15.19
N PHE A 232 1.73 7.07 14.71
CA PHE A 232 2.99 6.36 14.88
C PHE A 232 3.40 6.28 16.36
N ALA A 233 3.22 7.37 17.12
CA ALA A 233 3.50 7.38 18.56
C ALA A 233 2.58 6.43 19.33
N GLU A 234 1.29 6.37 18.99
CA GLU A 234 0.35 5.41 19.58
C GLU A 234 0.73 3.96 19.23
N ALA A 235 1.14 3.70 17.98
CA ALA A 235 1.63 2.38 17.56
C ALA A 235 2.85 1.94 18.39
N VAL A 236 3.81 2.83 18.63
CA VAL A 236 5.00 2.53 19.46
C VAL A 236 4.59 2.21 20.89
N ARG A 237 3.65 2.96 21.50
CA ARG A 237 3.18 2.69 22.87
C ARG A 237 2.38 1.40 23.00
N ALA A 238 1.68 1.00 21.93
CA ALA A 238 0.90 -0.23 21.91
C ALA A 238 1.76 -1.50 21.78
N LEU A 239 3.02 -1.39 21.36
CA LEU A 239 3.91 -2.53 21.14
C LEU A 239 4.49 -3.10 22.44
N LYS A 240 4.67 -4.41 22.45
CA LYS A 240 5.56 -5.09 23.39
C LYS A 240 7.03 -4.73 23.09
N PRO A 241 7.93 -4.83 24.07
CA PRO A 241 9.38 -4.83 23.79
C PRO A 241 9.74 -5.86 22.71
N GLY A 242 10.55 -5.46 21.73
CA GLY A 242 10.91 -6.30 20.59
C GLY A 242 9.83 -6.43 19.50
N GLY A 243 8.71 -5.73 19.64
CA GLY A 243 7.68 -5.67 18.61
C GLY A 243 8.13 -4.92 17.35
N LYS A 244 7.38 -5.07 16.25
CA LYS A 244 7.70 -4.44 14.97
C LYS A 244 6.50 -3.68 14.40
N ILE A 245 6.79 -2.61 13.65
CA ILE A 245 5.81 -1.80 12.93
C ILE A 245 6.05 -1.95 11.44
N GLY A 246 5.00 -2.31 10.69
CA GLY A 246 4.93 -2.17 9.25
C GLY A 246 4.07 -0.95 8.90
N ASN A 247 4.69 0.11 8.36
CA ASN A 247 3.97 1.31 7.94
C ASN A 247 3.77 1.32 6.43
N VAL A 248 2.52 1.38 6.01
CA VAL A 248 2.10 1.54 4.60
C VAL A 248 1.17 2.74 4.43
N ASN A 249 1.19 3.67 5.38
CA ASN A 249 0.39 4.88 5.38
C ASN A 249 1.24 6.13 5.17
N TYR A 250 0.66 7.15 4.55
CA TYR A 250 1.29 8.45 4.31
C TYR A 250 1.59 9.22 5.61
N LEU A 251 0.81 8.99 6.69
CA LEU A 251 0.93 9.63 8.01
C LEU A 251 0.63 11.14 8.05
N GLY A 252 0.04 11.70 6.99
CA GLY A 252 -0.34 13.13 6.98
C GLY A 252 0.80 14.09 6.65
N LYS A 253 0.55 15.38 6.89
CA LYS A 253 1.49 16.48 6.60
C LYS A 253 2.52 16.67 7.72
N GLY A 254 3.71 17.09 7.35
CA GLY A 254 4.78 17.47 8.26
C GLY A 254 6.12 16.83 7.89
N ASP A 255 7.20 17.44 8.37
CA ASP A 255 8.55 16.97 8.07
C ASP A 255 9.01 15.84 9.01
N TYR A 256 8.30 15.62 10.11
CA TYR A 256 8.73 14.72 11.18
C TYR A 256 7.57 13.91 11.75
N VAL A 257 7.87 12.67 12.10
CA VAL A 257 7.04 11.81 12.93
C VAL A 257 7.65 11.78 14.33
N GLN A 258 6.84 12.08 15.37
CA GLN A 258 7.32 12.05 16.75
C GLN A 258 7.35 10.63 17.28
N ILE A 259 8.48 10.26 17.90
CA ILE A 259 8.69 8.96 18.50
C ILE A 259 8.77 9.10 20.02
N PRO A 260 7.93 8.42 20.83
CA PRO A 260 8.01 8.46 22.28
C PRO A 260 9.31 7.80 22.74
N ARG A 261 10.21 8.60 23.31
CA ARG A 261 11.60 8.23 23.61
C ARG A 261 11.73 7.03 24.54
N VAL A 262 10.90 6.96 25.58
CA VAL A 262 10.99 5.89 26.59
C VAL A 262 10.54 4.56 25.98
N GLU A 263 9.37 4.55 25.36
CA GLU A 263 8.77 3.37 24.76
C GLU A 263 9.55 2.89 23.53
N TRP A 264 10.25 3.79 22.84
CA TRP A 264 11.16 3.44 21.74
C TRP A 264 12.42 2.73 22.22
N GLY A 265 12.78 2.82 23.54
CA GLY A 265 13.86 2.04 24.13
C GLY A 265 15.06 2.82 24.65
N VAL A 266 15.03 4.16 24.66
CA VAL A 266 16.08 5.04 25.25
C VAL A 266 17.52 4.66 24.83
N GLY A 267 17.71 4.18 23.61
CA GLY A 267 19.03 3.74 23.12
C GLY A 267 19.34 2.26 23.37
N MET A 268 18.43 1.49 23.97
CA MET A 268 18.59 0.04 24.14
C MET A 268 18.16 -0.77 22.90
N GLY A 269 17.56 -0.11 21.90
CA GLY A 269 17.36 -0.65 20.57
C GLY A 269 16.47 -1.88 20.47
N HIS A 270 15.24 -1.80 20.91
CA HIS A 270 14.29 -2.92 20.82
C HIS A 270 13.26 -2.78 19.69
N LYS A 271 13.42 -1.80 18.79
CA LYS A 271 12.50 -1.57 17.66
C LYS A 271 13.21 -1.64 16.32
#